data_a02d07137d208c07a8b9b3d9e7670e03
#
_entry.id   a02d07137d208c07a8b9b3d9e7670e03
#
_cell.length_a   1.000
_cell.length_b   1.000
_cell.length_c   1.000
_cell.angle_alpha   90.00
_cell.angle_beta   90.00
_cell.angle_gamma   90.00
#
_symmetry.space_group_name_H-M   'P 1'
#
loop_
_entity.id
_entity.type
_entity.pdbx_description
1 polymer ?
#
loop_
_entity_poly.entity_id
_entity_poly.type
_entity_poly.pdbx_seq_one_letter_code
_entity_poly.pdbx_strand_id
1 'polypeptide(L)'
;MLRKPYVLFLGDVEDNLAAKVAFGINDWRGSDCVGQIRLNGCNASIDLPQISIIEAKEKGAKTLIVGVANRGGGISKSWHASLIEAANMGLDIASGLHELLDTVPGLEEAAKKNNAVLYDARIPKGPFPIATAEPRSGHRLLTVGTDCSVGKMYTALAIERELKGRGVNADFRATGQTGILITGSGVPIDAVVADFISGAIEQLCPSNEKDHWDIIEGQGSLFHPSFAGVSLGLIHGAQPTDLVLCHEPTRTHMRGLPEVSLPGILECIDSNLNAAQLVNSRVKF
;
A
#
# COMPACT_ATOMS: atom_id res chain seq x y z
N MET A 1 5.33 8.58 -11.32
CA MET A 1 5.64 7.12 -11.33
C MET A 1 7.08 6.95 -10.87
N LEU A 2 7.39 5.98 -10.01
CA LEU A 2 8.76 5.73 -9.54
C LEU A 2 9.64 5.28 -10.69
N ARG A 3 10.88 5.78 -10.76
CA ARG A 3 11.84 5.43 -11.82
C ARG A 3 12.46 4.06 -11.55
N LYS A 4 12.37 3.15 -12.51
CA LYS A 4 12.96 1.80 -12.47
C LYS A 4 14.39 1.79 -13.04
N PRO A 5 15.23 0.80 -12.66
CA PRO A 5 15.04 -0.26 -11.66
C PRO A 5 15.15 0.22 -10.21
N TYR A 6 14.75 -0.66 -9.26
CA TYR A 6 14.72 -0.40 -7.83
C TYR A 6 15.87 -1.11 -7.10
N VAL A 7 16.33 -0.54 -6.00
CA VAL A 7 17.03 -1.25 -4.93
C VAL A 7 16.20 -1.15 -3.65
N LEU A 8 16.04 -2.26 -2.93
CA LEU A 8 15.19 -2.34 -1.74
C LEU A 8 16.05 -2.19 -0.48
N PHE A 9 15.77 -1.16 0.31
CA PHE A 9 16.47 -0.86 1.55
C PHE A 9 15.70 -1.44 2.74
N LEU A 10 16.34 -2.37 3.46
CA LEU A 10 15.78 -3.05 4.61
C LEU A 10 16.26 -2.44 5.95
N GLY A 11 17.29 -1.58 5.91
CA GLY A 11 17.86 -1.00 7.12
C GLY A 11 18.42 -2.07 8.04
N ASP A 12 18.18 -1.91 9.32
CA ASP A 12 18.58 -2.79 10.43
C ASP A 12 17.38 -3.45 11.12
N VAL A 13 16.32 -3.78 10.35
CA VAL A 13 15.09 -4.33 10.93
C VAL A 13 15.29 -5.69 11.59
N GLU A 14 14.54 -5.92 12.68
CA GLU A 14 14.68 -7.08 13.54
C GLU A 14 14.08 -8.37 12.96
N ASP A 15 13.11 -8.24 12.03
CA ASP A 15 12.38 -9.38 11.47
C ASP A 15 11.81 -9.12 10.06
N ASN A 16 11.34 -10.19 9.42
CA ASN A 16 10.71 -10.14 8.10
C ASN A 16 9.39 -9.36 8.09
N LEU A 17 8.67 -9.30 9.21
CA LEU A 17 7.40 -8.59 9.28
C LEU A 17 7.58 -7.09 9.16
N ALA A 18 8.67 -6.55 9.73
CA ALA A 18 9.06 -5.16 9.54
C ALA A 18 9.45 -4.86 8.08
N ALA A 19 10.01 -5.83 7.37
CA ALA A 19 10.40 -5.70 5.95
C ALA A 19 9.26 -6.02 4.95
N LYS A 20 8.00 -6.12 5.39
CA LYS A 20 6.87 -6.54 4.55
C LYS A 20 6.65 -5.70 3.29
N VAL A 21 7.09 -4.45 3.25
CA VAL A 21 7.02 -3.60 2.06
C VAL A 21 8.00 -4.11 1.01
N ALA A 22 9.25 -4.44 1.41
CA ALA A 22 10.24 -5.02 0.50
C ALA A 22 9.78 -6.37 -0.05
N PHE A 23 9.21 -7.25 0.80
CA PHE A 23 8.61 -8.51 0.34
C PHE A 23 7.52 -8.25 -0.70
N GLY A 24 6.58 -7.36 -0.41
CA GLY A 24 5.50 -7.04 -1.34
C GLY A 24 6.00 -6.51 -2.68
N ILE A 25 7.01 -5.64 -2.68
CA ILE A 25 7.59 -5.14 -3.94
C ILE A 25 8.32 -6.26 -4.68
N ASN A 26 9.10 -7.09 -4.00
CA ASN A 26 9.81 -8.20 -4.63
C ASN A 26 8.84 -9.22 -5.24
N ASP A 27 7.76 -9.59 -4.54
CA ASP A 27 6.77 -10.56 -5.02
C ASP A 27 6.02 -10.08 -6.28
N TRP A 28 5.77 -8.78 -6.39
CA TRP A 28 4.97 -8.20 -7.48
C TRP A 28 5.78 -7.45 -8.53
N ARG A 29 7.02 -7.07 -8.24
CA ARG A 29 7.91 -6.30 -9.11
C ARG A 29 9.37 -6.76 -8.99
N GLY A 30 9.62 -8.02 -8.66
CA GLY A 30 10.98 -8.56 -8.50
C GLY A 30 11.87 -8.36 -9.72
N SER A 31 11.30 -8.48 -10.93
CA SER A 31 12.04 -8.19 -12.19
C SER A 31 12.51 -6.75 -12.33
N ASP A 32 11.91 -5.82 -11.59
CA ASP A 32 12.30 -4.41 -11.55
C ASP A 32 13.34 -4.11 -10.45
N CYS A 33 13.71 -5.12 -9.63
CA CYS A 33 14.60 -4.98 -8.47
C CYS A 33 16.00 -5.52 -8.79
N VAL A 34 17.05 -4.73 -8.51
CA VAL A 34 18.45 -5.13 -8.76
C VAL A 34 19.14 -5.73 -7.54
N GLY A 35 18.57 -5.56 -6.34
CA GLY A 35 19.13 -6.08 -5.10
C GLY A 35 18.49 -5.49 -3.84
N GLN A 36 19.02 -5.91 -2.69
CA GLN A 36 18.65 -5.41 -1.38
C GLN A 36 19.85 -4.79 -0.67
N ILE A 37 19.60 -3.79 0.17
CA ILE A 37 20.59 -3.16 1.06
C ILE A 37 20.18 -3.44 2.49
N ARG A 38 21.06 -4.09 3.25
CA ARG A 38 20.88 -4.42 4.65
C ARG A 38 22.00 -3.80 5.47
N LEU A 39 21.66 -3.17 6.58
CA LEU A 39 22.65 -2.66 7.54
C LEU A 39 23.04 -3.75 8.54
N ASN A 40 24.09 -3.48 9.31
CA ASN A 40 24.49 -4.37 10.40
C ASN A 40 23.33 -4.53 11.41
N GLY A 41 23.06 -5.77 11.82
CA GLY A 41 21.94 -6.09 12.72
C GLY A 41 20.61 -6.38 12.01
N CYS A 42 20.53 -6.25 10.68
CA CYS A 42 19.33 -6.61 9.93
C CYS A 42 19.10 -8.13 9.91
N ASN A 43 17.99 -8.58 10.48
CA ASN A 43 17.59 -9.99 10.50
C ASN A 43 16.63 -10.37 9.37
N ALA A 44 16.09 -9.37 8.63
CA ALA A 44 15.27 -9.64 7.45
C ALA A 44 16.14 -9.87 6.21
N SER A 45 15.66 -10.73 5.31
CA SER A 45 16.27 -10.97 4.00
C SER A 45 15.22 -11.37 3.00
N ILE A 46 15.26 -10.78 1.80
CA ILE A 46 14.42 -11.15 0.65
C ILE A 46 15.27 -11.89 -0.37
N ASP A 47 14.63 -12.56 -1.32
CA ASP A 47 15.32 -13.32 -2.37
C ASP A 47 15.87 -12.37 -3.46
N LEU A 48 16.82 -11.52 -3.06
CA LEU A 48 17.58 -10.63 -3.93
C LEU A 48 19.03 -10.56 -3.46
N PRO A 49 20.00 -10.31 -4.37
CA PRO A 49 21.40 -10.10 -4.00
C PRO A 49 21.55 -8.97 -3.00
N GLN A 50 22.35 -9.18 -1.94
CA GLN A 50 22.77 -8.09 -1.08
C GLN A 50 23.87 -7.30 -1.79
N ILE A 51 23.66 -6.00 -1.94
CA ILE A 51 24.57 -5.09 -2.68
C ILE A 51 24.71 -3.78 -1.90
N SER A 52 25.80 -3.06 -2.21
CA SER A 52 26.01 -1.69 -1.76
C SER A 52 25.18 -0.69 -2.62
N ILE A 53 25.11 0.58 -2.16
CA ILE A 53 24.47 1.65 -2.94
C ILE A 53 25.25 1.91 -4.24
N ILE A 54 26.57 1.79 -4.19
CA ILE A 54 27.44 1.93 -5.36
C ILE A 54 27.13 0.85 -6.39
N GLU A 55 27.11 -0.41 -5.99
CA GLU A 55 26.77 -1.53 -6.88
C GLU A 55 25.33 -1.42 -7.43
N ALA A 56 24.39 -0.94 -6.60
CA ALA A 56 23.03 -0.67 -7.07
C ALA A 56 23.00 0.36 -8.20
N LYS A 57 23.79 1.44 -8.07
CA LYS A 57 23.91 2.46 -9.11
C LYS A 57 24.56 1.91 -10.38
N GLU A 58 25.62 1.11 -10.26
CA GLU A 58 26.30 0.44 -11.37
C GLU A 58 25.37 -0.53 -12.11
N LYS A 59 24.49 -1.22 -11.38
CA LYS A 59 23.42 -2.06 -11.94
C LYS A 59 22.26 -1.27 -12.54
N GLY A 60 22.34 0.06 -12.55
CA GLY A 60 21.37 0.94 -13.19
C GLY A 60 20.19 1.33 -12.32
N ALA A 61 20.19 1.05 -11.02
CA ALA A 61 19.11 1.47 -10.12
C ALA A 61 18.83 2.98 -10.26
N LYS A 62 17.56 3.34 -10.24
CA LYS A 62 17.07 4.71 -10.31
C LYS A 62 16.39 5.14 -9.00
N THR A 63 15.81 4.21 -8.26
CA THR A 63 15.11 4.50 -7.02
C THR A 63 15.55 3.52 -5.93
N LEU A 64 15.93 4.05 -4.77
CA LEU A 64 16.00 3.30 -3.52
C LEU A 64 14.62 3.36 -2.86
N ILE A 65 14.03 2.19 -2.59
CA ILE A 65 12.75 2.10 -1.88
C ILE A 65 13.00 1.63 -0.46
N VAL A 66 12.56 2.41 0.54
CA VAL A 66 12.55 2.00 1.95
C VAL A 66 11.53 0.90 2.12
N GLY A 67 12.01 -0.34 2.15
CA GLY A 67 11.19 -1.56 2.16
C GLY A 67 10.62 -1.93 3.53
N VAL A 68 10.53 -0.96 4.43
CA VAL A 68 10.22 -1.15 5.85
C VAL A 68 8.85 -0.61 6.21
N ALA A 69 8.17 -1.28 7.13
CA ALA A 69 6.97 -0.82 7.80
C ALA A 69 7.05 -1.19 9.29
N ASN A 70 7.91 -0.50 9.99
CA ASN A 70 8.13 -0.67 11.43
C ASN A 70 6.99 -0.07 12.25
N ARG A 71 6.94 -0.45 13.54
CA ARG A 71 5.96 0.11 14.49
C ARG A 71 6.26 1.61 14.72
N GLY A 72 5.23 2.44 14.58
CA GLY A 72 5.37 3.89 14.67
C GLY A 72 5.77 4.58 13.37
N GLY A 73 6.26 3.85 12.37
CA GLY A 73 6.56 4.38 11.03
C GLY A 73 7.66 5.42 10.97
N GLY A 74 8.64 5.36 11.91
CA GLY A 74 9.76 6.29 11.98
C GLY A 74 10.95 5.88 11.11
N ILE A 75 11.79 6.85 10.75
CA ILE A 75 13.06 6.66 10.05
C ILE A 75 14.20 6.57 11.08
N SER A 76 14.82 5.40 11.19
CA SER A 76 15.92 5.21 12.13
C SER A 76 17.12 6.12 11.82
N LYS A 77 17.75 6.69 12.84
CA LYS A 77 18.99 7.48 12.68
C LYS A 77 20.10 6.70 12.01
N SER A 78 20.16 5.37 12.21
CA SER A 78 21.11 4.47 11.55
C SER A 78 20.99 4.46 10.03
N TRP A 79 19.80 4.83 9.48
CA TRP A 79 19.54 4.83 8.04
C TRP A 79 19.95 6.13 7.35
N HIS A 80 20.08 7.25 8.08
CA HIS A 80 20.32 8.58 7.53
C HIS A 80 21.50 8.61 6.57
N ALA A 81 22.65 8.03 6.97
CA ALA A 81 23.85 8.02 6.15
C ALA A 81 23.62 7.32 4.79
N SER A 82 22.93 6.17 4.80
CA SER A 82 22.64 5.42 3.56
C SER A 82 21.65 6.14 2.66
N LEU A 83 20.61 6.78 3.23
CA LEU A 83 19.66 7.55 2.44
C LEU A 83 20.33 8.77 1.78
N ILE A 84 21.18 9.49 2.53
CA ILE A 84 21.93 10.62 2.01
C ILE A 84 22.95 10.17 0.94
N GLU A 85 23.63 9.03 1.14
CA GLU A 85 24.55 8.46 0.14
C GLU A 85 23.80 8.14 -1.16
N ALA A 86 22.63 7.48 -1.08
CA ALA A 86 21.83 7.17 -2.24
C ALA A 86 21.38 8.43 -3.00
N ALA A 87 20.93 9.46 -2.27
CA ALA A 87 20.55 10.75 -2.85
C ALA A 87 21.76 11.45 -3.53
N ASN A 88 22.95 11.40 -2.89
CA ASN A 88 24.18 11.94 -3.46
C ASN A 88 24.60 11.23 -4.76
N MET A 89 24.25 9.96 -4.90
CA MET A 89 24.46 9.23 -6.15
C MET A 89 23.33 9.43 -7.18
N GLY A 90 22.37 10.33 -6.91
CA GLY A 90 21.26 10.66 -7.80
C GLY A 90 20.23 9.53 -7.93
N LEU A 91 20.07 8.70 -6.89
CA LEU A 91 18.94 7.80 -6.74
C LEU A 91 17.75 8.54 -6.14
N ASP A 92 16.56 8.38 -6.70
CA ASP A 92 15.33 8.76 -6.01
C ASP A 92 15.18 7.95 -4.73
N ILE A 93 14.55 8.53 -3.72
CA ILE A 93 14.24 7.82 -2.49
C ILE A 93 12.72 7.74 -2.36
N ALA A 94 12.19 6.53 -2.20
CA ALA A 94 10.76 6.32 -1.97
C ALA A 94 10.52 5.69 -0.61
N SER A 95 9.59 6.21 0.16
CA SER A 95 9.20 5.73 1.49
C SER A 95 7.69 5.61 1.64
N GLY A 96 7.25 4.63 2.40
CA GLY A 96 5.87 4.47 2.84
C GLY A 96 5.72 4.61 4.35
N LEU A 97 6.71 5.17 5.05
CA LEU A 97 6.67 5.41 6.49
C LEU A 97 5.76 6.60 6.84
N HIS A 98 5.43 6.76 8.13
CA HIS A 98 4.70 7.94 8.61
C HIS A 98 5.60 9.16 8.74
N GLU A 99 6.86 8.95 9.13
CA GLU A 99 7.87 9.99 9.14
C GLU A 99 8.29 10.29 7.69
N LEU A 100 8.31 11.56 7.34
CA LEU A 100 8.60 12.02 5.98
C LEU A 100 10.11 12.04 5.72
N LEU A 101 10.50 11.85 4.49
CA LEU A 101 11.90 11.83 4.06
C LEU A 101 12.60 13.18 4.28
N ASP A 102 11.89 14.30 4.19
CA ASP A 102 12.44 15.64 4.40
C ASP A 102 12.82 15.94 5.86
N THR A 103 12.33 15.12 6.81
CA THR A 103 12.73 15.22 8.23
C THR A 103 14.15 14.69 8.49
N VAL A 104 14.73 13.93 7.54
CA VAL A 104 16.09 13.42 7.64
C VAL A 104 17.08 14.56 7.37
N PRO A 105 17.90 14.97 8.36
CA PRO A 105 18.79 16.12 8.21
C PRO A 105 19.77 15.94 7.03
N GLY A 106 19.77 16.91 6.10
CA GLY A 106 20.66 16.93 4.93
C GLY A 106 20.17 16.09 3.73
N LEU A 107 19.11 15.30 3.85
CA LEU A 107 18.61 14.47 2.75
C LEU A 107 18.00 15.30 1.62
N GLU A 108 17.18 16.32 1.97
CA GLU A 108 16.57 17.20 0.97
C GLU A 108 17.63 17.97 0.17
N GLU A 109 18.68 18.45 0.83
CA GLU A 109 19.79 19.16 0.21
C GLU A 109 20.56 18.24 -0.74
N ALA A 110 20.87 17.00 -0.29
CA ALA A 110 21.53 16.00 -1.11
C ALA A 110 20.70 15.64 -2.35
N ALA A 111 19.39 15.46 -2.19
CA ALA A 111 18.47 15.15 -3.27
C ALA A 111 18.41 16.29 -4.30
N LYS A 112 18.19 17.52 -3.85
CA LYS A 112 18.14 18.72 -4.73
C LYS A 112 19.43 18.89 -5.53
N LYS A 113 20.59 18.76 -4.88
CA LYS A 113 21.92 18.89 -5.51
C LYS A 113 22.15 17.89 -6.63
N ASN A 114 21.59 16.69 -6.52
CA ASN A 114 21.82 15.58 -7.44
C ASN A 114 20.61 15.22 -8.30
N ASN A 115 19.60 16.09 -8.36
CA ASN A 115 18.35 15.88 -9.12
C ASN A 115 17.63 14.57 -8.76
N ALA A 116 17.73 14.14 -7.51
CA ALA A 116 16.99 13.02 -6.96
C ALA A 116 15.63 13.49 -6.42
N VAL A 117 14.61 12.65 -6.51
CA VAL A 117 13.27 12.94 -6.04
C VAL A 117 13.03 12.19 -4.72
N LEU A 118 12.53 12.89 -3.71
CA LEU A 118 12.01 12.29 -2.49
C LEU A 118 10.52 12.03 -2.68
N TYR A 119 10.11 10.77 -2.50
CA TYR A 119 8.74 10.33 -2.72
C TYR A 119 8.17 9.67 -1.46
N ASP A 120 7.30 10.37 -0.75
CA ASP A 120 6.56 9.85 0.39
C ASP A 120 5.20 9.33 -0.07
N ALA A 121 5.04 8.00 -0.09
CA ALA A 121 3.83 7.34 -0.58
C ALA A 121 2.59 7.57 0.32
N ARG A 122 2.80 8.07 1.54
CA ARG A 122 1.73 8.41 2.49
C ARG A 122 1.26 9.85 2.43
N ILE A 123 1.85 10.69 1.58
CA ILE A 123 1.34 12.05 1.37
C ILE A 123 0.19 11.98 0.35
N PRO A 124 -1.06 12.25 0.78
CA PRO A 124 -2.19 12.28 -0.14
C PRO A 124 -2.05 13.45 -1.10
N LYS A 125 -2.19 13.19 -2.39
CA LYS A 125 -2.12 14.22 -3.43
C LYS A 125 -3.52 14.80 -3.70
N GLY A 126 -4.02 15.62 -2.76
CA GLY A 126 -5.27 16.35 -2.90
C GLY A 126 -5.16 17.63 -3.74
N PRO A 127 -6.20 18.45 -3.78
CA PRO A 127 -7.39 18.34 -2.94
C PRO A 127 -8.34 17.22 -3.35
N PHE A 128 -9.03 16.63 -2.35
CA PHE A 128 -10.08 15.65 -2.62
C PHE A 128 -11.46 16.29 -2.41
N PRO A 129 -12.45 15.93 -3.25
CA PRO A 129 -13.83 16.39 -3.07
C PRO A 129 -14.50 15.63 -1.90
N ILE A 130 -15.64 16.11 -1.47
CA ILE A 130 -16.61 15.31 -0.72
C ILE A 130 -17.26 14.31 -1.69
N ALA A 131 -17.67 13.16 -1.19
CA ALA A 131 -18.35 12.15 -2.02
C ALA A 131 -19.71 12.63 -2.50
N THR A 132 -20.06 12.27 -3.72
CA THR A 132 -21.32 12.64 -4.37
C THR A 132 -22.33 11.51 -4.37
N ALA A 133 -21.89 10.27 -4.22
CA ALA A 133 -22.65 9.04 -4.37
C ALA A 133 -23.29 8.89 -5.76
N GLU A 134 -22.80 9.60 -6.78
CA GLU A 134 -23.28 9.45 -8.15
C GLU A 134 -23.04 8.02 -8.66
N PRO A 135 -24.04 7.41 -9.34
CA PRO A 135 -23.86 6.09 -9.94
C PRO A 135 -22.73 6.09 -10.96
N ARG A 136 -21.84 5.11 -10.86
CA ARG A 136 -20.71 4.93 -11.79
C ARG A 136 -20.84 3.62 -12.55
N SER A 137 -20.54 3.64 -13.85
CA SER A 137 -20.50 2.44 -14.68
C SER A 137 -19.16 1.69 -14.48
N GLY A 138 -19.11 0.43 -14.90
CA GLY A 138 -18.02 -0.50 -14.63
C GLY A 138 -18.20 -1.27 -13.31
N HIS A 139 -17.39 -2.28 -13.12
CA HIS A 139 -17.37 -3.11 -11.92
C HIS A 139 -16.36 -2.59 -10.91
N ARG A 140 -16.67 -2.71 -9.64
CA ARG A 140 -15.79 -2.32 -8.53
C ARG A 140 -15.78 -3.44 -7.51
N LEU A 141 -14.68 -4.23 -7.53
CA LEU A 141 -14.44 -5.28 -6.56
C LEU A 141 -13.59 -4.72 -5.43
N LEU A 142 -14.09 -4.75 -4.20
CA LEU A 142 -13.37 -4.31 -3.01
C LEU A 142 -12.99 -5.52 -2.14
N THR A 143 -11.71 -5.65 -1.81
CA THR A 143 -11.29 -6.62 -0.80
C THR A 143 -11.58 -6.07 0.60
N VAL A 144 -12.31 -6.83 1.42
CA VAL A 144 -12.58 -6.54 2.83
C VAL A 144 -11.94 -7.61 3.71
N GLY A 145 -11.94 -7.46 5.02
CA GLY A 145 -11.26 -8.44 5.86
C GLY A 145 -11.75 -8.48 7.29
N THR A 146 -11.54 -9.64 7.93
CA THR A 146 -11.81 -9.84 9.35
C THR A 146 -10.92 -8.99 10.25
N ASP A 147 -9.72 -8.58 9.73
CA ASP A 147 -8.74 -7.78 10.46
C ASP A 147 -7.81 -7.03 9.49
N CYS A 148 -6.86 -6.29 10.04
CA CYS A 148 -5.69 -5.77 9.32
C CYS A 148 -4.70 -6.90 8.96
N SER A 149 -3.95 -6.73 7.86
CA SER A 149 -2.91 -7.69 7.43
C SER A 149 -3.41 -9.14 7.31
N VAL A 150 -4.57 -9.35 6.71
CA VAL A 150 -5.16 -10.64 6.35
C VAL A 150 -5.06 -10.94 4.85
N GLY A 151 -4.21 -10.19 4.12
CA GLY A 151 -3.91 -10.45 2.72
C GLY A 151 -4.68 -9.62 1.69
N LYS A 152 -5.47 -8.60 2.08
CA LYS A 152 -6.32 -7.80 1.18
C LYS A 152 -5.60 -7.28 -0.07
N MET A 153 -4.42 -6.67 0.10
CA MET A 153 -3.62 -6.16 -1.01
C MET A 153 -3.17 -7.29 -1.96
N TYR A 154 -2.63 -8.38 -1.41
CA TYR A 154 -2.19 -9.53 -2.21
C TYR A 154 -3.34 -10.17 -2.98
N THR A 155 -4.49 -10.34 -2.33
CA THR A 155 -5.71 -10.85 -2.97
C THR A 155 -6.16 -9.95 -4.12
N ALA A 156 -6.20 -8.64 -3.91
CA ALA A 156 -6.59 -7.68 -4.94
C ALA A 156 -5.62 -7.71 -6.14
N LEU A 157 -4.30 -7.70 -5.89
CA LEU A 157 -3.28 -7.81 -6.94
C LEU A 157 -3.33 -9.15 -7.68
N ALA A 158 -3.61 -10.26 -6.97
CA ALA A 158 -3.75 -11.58 -7.60
C ALA A 158 -4.98 -11.65 -8.50
N ILE A 159 -6.11 -11.11 -8.06
CA ILE A 159 -7.34 -11.03 -8.85
C ILE A 159 -7.11 -10.18 -10.11
N GLU A 160 -6.52 -8.99 -9.97
CA GLU A 160 -6.21 -8.11 -11.11
C GLU A 160 -5.32 -8.82 -12.13
N ARG A 161 -4.25 -9.47 -11.67
CA ARG A 161 -3.34 -10.22 -12.54
C ARG A 161 -4.05 -11.35 -13.27
N GLU A 162 -4.91 -12.10 -12.59
CA GLU A 162 -5.66 -13.21 -13.18
C GLU A 162 -6.69 -12.73 -14.20
N LEU A 163 -7.41 -11.64 -13.90
CA LEU A 163 -8.35 -11.03 -14.83
C LEU A 163 -7.66 -10.55 -16.11
N LYS A 164 -6.54 -9.85 -15.98
CA LYS A 164 -5.72 -9.43 -17.13
C LYS A 164 -5.19 -10.61 -17.93
N GLY A 165 -4.77 -11.68 -17.27
CA GLY A 165 -4.32 -12.91 -17.91
C GLY A 165 -5.42 -13.60 -18.74
N ARG A 166 -6.67 -13.39 -18.38
CA ARG A 166 -7.87 -13.85 -19.13
C ARG A 166 -8.40 -12.83 -20.15
N GLY A 167 -7.69 -11.73 -20.36
CA GLY A 167 -8.10 -10.68 -21.30
C GLY A 167 -9.21 -9.77 -20.80
N VAL A 168 -9.51 -9.77 -19.50
CA VAL A 168 -10.49 -8.86 -18.89
C VAL A 168 -9.81 -7.51 -18.61
N ASN A 169 -10.47 -6.42 -18.93
CA ASN A 169 -10.00 -5.07 -18.64
C ASN A 169 -10.15 -4.79 -17.13
N ALA A 170 -9.03 -4.76 -16.43
CA ALA A 170 -9.00 -4.61 -14.97
C ALA A 170 -7.82 -3.74 -14.52
N ASP A 171 -8.05 -2.88 -13.53
CA ASP A 171 -7.02 -2.06 -12.92
C ASP A 171 -7.03 -2.20 -11.39
N PHE A 172 -5.85 -2.41 -10.81
CA PHE A 172 -5.67 -2.37 -9.37
C PHE A 172 -5.67 -0.91 -8.89
N ARG A 173 -6.50 -0.63 -7.88
CA ARG A 173 -6.61 0.67 -7.23
C ARG A 173 -5.96 0.63 -5.85
N ALA A 174 -4.74 1.16 -5.77
CA ALA A 174 -3.97 1.18 -4.53
C ALA A 174 -4.53 2.19 -3.53
N THR A 175 -4.74 1.75 -2.30
CA THR A 175 -5.25 2.59 -1.20
C THR A 175 -4.31 2.59 0.01
N GLY A 176 -3.26 1.77 -0.02
CA GLY A 176 -2.23 1.66 1.00
C GLY A 176 -0.82 1.86 0.43
N GLN A 177 0.11 2.19 1.32
CA GLN A 177 1.49 2.54 0.95
C GLN A 177 2.19 1.49 0.07
N THR A 178 2.05 0.20 0.41
CA THR A 178 2.73 -0.86 -0.34
C THR A 178 2.14 -1.00 -1.75
N GLY A 179 0.81 -0.98 -1.87
CA GLY A 179 0.14 -0.97 -3.17
C GLY A 179 0.57 0.22 -4.04
N ILE A 180 0.66 1.42 -3.44
CA ILE A 180 1.12 2.63 -4.12
C ILE A 180 2.57 2.49 -4.60
N LEU A 181 3.47 1.94 -3.79
CA LEU A 181 4.86 1.71 -4.19
C LEU A 181 4.98 0.65 -5.29
N ILE A 182 4.11 -0.37 -5.31
CA ILE A 182 4.06 -1.41 -6.35
C ILE A 182 3.56 -0.84 -7.69
N THR A 183 2.53 0.01 -7.66
CA THR A 183 1.88 0.54 -8.88
C THR A 183 2.42 1.89 -9.32
N GLY A 184 3.04 2.65 -8.42
CA GLY A 184 3.49 4.01 -8.62
C GLY A 184 2.38 5.06 -8.58
N SER A 185 1.14 4.66 -8.23
CA SER A 185 -0.04 5.55 -8.12
C SER A 185 -1.05 5.01 -7.12
N GLY A 186 -1.92 5.87 -6.62
CA GLY A 186 -2.97 5.51 -5.65
C GLY A 186 -3.24 6.63 -4.65
N VAL A 187 -4.07 6.33 -3.67
CA VAL A 187 -4.42 7.26 -2.58
C VAL A 187 -4.14 6.60 -1.23
N PRO A 188 -3.22 7.12 -0.41
CA PRO A 188 -2.98 6.61 0.93
C PRO A 188 -4.16 7.00 1.83
N ILE A 189 -5.19 6.15 1.84
CA ILE A 189 -6.51 6.50 2.37
C ILE A 189 -6.49 6.71 3.89
N ASP A 190 -5.56 6.09 4.58
CA ASP A 190 -5.33 6.25 6.02
C ASP A 190 -4.73 7.63 6.41
N ALA A 191 -4.26 8.39 5.43
CA ALA A 191 -3.74 9.74 5.59
C ALA A 191 -4.69 10.83 5.04
N VAL A 192 -5.83 10.46 4.50
CA VAL A 192 -6.85 11.40 4.03
C VAL A 192 -7.73 11.83 5.21
N VAL A 193 -8.02 13.13 5.29
CA VAL A 193 -8.96 13.67 6.30
C VAL A 193 -10.32 13.00 6.14
N ALA A 194 -10.94 12.61 7.27
CA ALA A 194 -12.13 11.76 7.31
C ALA A 194 -13.27 12.20 6.36
N ASP A 195 -13.56 13.49 6.29
CA ASP A 195 -14.62 14.07 5.44
C ASP A 195 -14.39 13.81 3.93
N PHE A 196 -13.15 13.56 3.53
CA PHE A 196 -12.77 13.41 2.13
C PHE A 196 -12.42 11.97 1.74
N ILE A 197 -12.44 11.01 2.68
CA ILE A 197 -12.09 9.61 2.40
C ILE A 197 -12.94 9.05 1.26
N SER A 198 -14.25 9.15 1.36
CA SER A 198 -15.15 8.60 0.34
C SER A 198 -15.00 9.32 -1.00
N GLY A 199 -14.85 10.65 -1.00
CA GLY A 199 -14.62 11.41 -2.23
C GLY A 199 -13.28 11.10 -2.91
N ALA A 200 -12.23 10.87 -2.13
CA ALA A 200 -10.93 10.46 -2.65
C ALA A 200 -11.01 9.10 -3.36
N ILE A 201 -11.82 8.17 -2.85
CA ILE A 201 -12.06 6.86 -3.47
C ILE A 201 -12.97 6.98 -4.69
N GLU A 202 -13.98 7.85 -4.69
CA GLU A 202 -14.75 8.14 -5.90
C GLU A 202 -13.84 8.63 -7.04
N GLN A 203 -12.91 9.52 -6.73
CA GLN A 203 -11.94 10.03 -7.69
C GLN A 203 -10.94 8.94 -8.16
N LEU A 204 -10.54 8.03 -7.26
CA LEU A 204 -9.63 6.92 -7.58
C LEU A 204 -10.29 5.88 -8.51
N CYS A 205 -11.61 5.70 -8.38
CA CYS A 205 -12.42 4.73 -9.12
C CYS A 205 -13.49 5.45 -9.94
N PRO A 206 -13.14 6.17 -11.02
CA PRO A 206 -14.09 6.92 -11.83
C PRO A 206 -15.06 5.99 -12.58
N SER A 207 -16.06 6.57 -13.21
CA SER A 207 -16.91 5.86 -14.17
C SER A 207 -16.05 5.30 -15.31
N ASN A 208 -16.24 4.03 -15.64
CA ASN A 208 -15.49 3.32 -16.67
C ASN A 208 -16.41 2.63 -17.68
N GLU A 209 -15.83 1.93 -18.66
CA GLU A 209 -16.57 1.05 -19.56
C GLU A 209 -17.31 -0.03 -18.76
N LYS A 210 -18.41 -0.55 -19.31
CA LYS A 210 -19.30 -1.47 -18.57
C LYS A 210 -18.64 -2.77 -18.14
N ASP A 211 -17.65 -3.23 -18.89
CA ASP A 211 -16.88 -4.47 -18.69
C ASP A 211 -15.53 -4.23 -17.97
N HIS A 212 -15.21 -2.99 -17.63
CA HIS A 212 -14.02 -2.67 -16.86
C HIS A 212 -14.19 -3.02 -15.38
N TRP A 213 -13.09 -3.51 -14.76
CA TRP A 213 -13.02 -3.85 -13.35
C TRP A 213 -12.00 -3.00 -12.61
N ASP A 214 -12.45 -2.20 -11.67
CA ASP A 214 -11.59 -1.62 -10.63
C ASP A 214 -11.44 -2.63 -9.51
N ILE A 215 -10.22 -3.12 -9.28
CA ILE A 215 -9.88 -4.04 -8.19
C ILE A 215 -9.28 -3.23 -7.06
N ILE A 216 -10.08 -2.95 -6.03
CA ILE A 216 -9.77 -1.97 -5.00
C ILE A 216 -9.14 -2.65 -3.80
N GLU A 217 -7.94 -2.19 -3.42
CA GLU A 217 -7.25 -2.61 -2.21
C GLU A 217 -8.03 -2.19 -0.97
N GLY A 218 -8.46 -3.15 -0.14
CA GLY A 218 -9.13 -2.87 1.13
C GLY A 218 -8.17 -2.49 2.24
N GLN A 219 -8.63 -1.65 3.16
CA GLN A 219 -7.89 -1.19 4.33
C GLN A 219 -8.67 -1.48 5.61
N GLY A 220 -7.94 -1.82 6.70
CA GLY A 220 -8.56 -2.04 8.01
C GLY A 220 -9.54 -3.20 8.07
N SER A 221 -10.52 -3.07 8.96
CA SER A 221 -11.68 -3.93 9.13
C SER A 221 -12.77 -3.13 9.84
N LEU A 222 -14.05 -3.38 9.52
CA LEU A 222 -15.19 -2.75 10.22
C LEU A 222 -15.23 -3.10 11.72
N PHE A 223 -14.59 -4.20 12.11
CA PHE A 223 -14.54 -4.67 13.50
C PHE A 223 -13.33 -4.14 14.28
N HIS A 224 -12.36 -3.52 13.60
CA HIS A 224 -11.14 -3.06 14.27
C HIS A 224 -11.38 -1.72 14.97
N PRO A 225 -11.16 -1.62 16.31
CA PRO A 225 -11.47 -0.40 17.08
C PRO A 225 -10.83 0.88 16.52
N SER A 226 -9.62 0.78 15.96
CA SER A 226 -8.88 1.94 15.46
C SER A 226 -9.11 2.26 13.98
N PHE A 227 -9.53 1.27 13.17
CA PHE A 227 -9.48 1.41 11.70
C PHE A 227 -10.84 1.21 11.01
N ALA A 228 -11.92 1.00 11.78
CA ALA A 228 -13.27 0.81 11.25
C ALA A 228 -13.74 2.02 10.41
N GLY A 229 -13.43 3.24 10.84
CA GLY A 229 -13.81 4.46 10.12
C GLY A 229 -13.20 4.55 8.72
N VAL A 230 -11.93 4.15 8.55
CA VAL A 230 -11.27 4.08 7.24
C VAL A 230 -11.93 3.03 6.35
N SER A 231 -12.23 1.85 6.92
CA SER A 231 -12.92 0.77 6.19
C SER A 231 -14.31 1.20 5.71
N LEU A 232 -15.08 1.87 6.55
CA LEU A 232 -16.42 2.37 6.20
C LEU A 232 -16.35 3.44 5.12
N GLY A 233 -15.47 4.44 5.27
CA GLY A 233 -15.29 5.49 4.27
C GLY A 233 -14.85 4.92 2.91
N LEU A 234 -13.99 3.89 2.92
CA LEU A 234 -13.56 3.18 1.71
C LEU A 234 -14.73 2.44 1.04
N ILE A 235 -15.57 1.72 1.80
CA ILE A 235 -16.77 1.05 1.28
C ILE A 235 -17.71 2.07 0.63
N HIS A 236 -17.97 3.18 1.32
CA HIS A 236 -18.89 4.21 0.83
C HIS A 236 -18.37 4.87 -0.45
N GLY A 237 -17.09 5.23 -0.51
CA GLY A 237 -16.49 5.83 -1.71
C GLY A 237 -16.36 4.85 -2.87
N ALA A 238 -16.07 3.59 -2.59
CA ALA A 238 -15.96 2.56 -3.62
C ALA A 238 -17.30 2.25 -4.27
N GLN A 239 -18.42 2.30 -3.54
CA GLN A 239 -19.73 1.80 -4.01
C GLN A 239 -19.58 0.43 -4.68
N PRO A 240 -19.03 -0.59 -3.99
CA PRO A 240 -18.61 -1.82 -4.62
C PRO A 240 -19.78 -2.55 -5.28
N THR A 241 -19.54 -3.14 -6.43
CA THR A 241 -20.45 -4.10 -7.05
C THR A 241 -20.26 -5.49 -6.48
N ASP A 242 -19.01 -5.78 -6.04
CA ASP A 242 -18.58 -7.07 -5.56
C ASP A 242 -17.64 -6.89 -4.36
N LEU A 243 -17.73 -7.80 -3.38
CA LEU A 243 -16.86 -7.85 -2.22
C LEU A 243 -16.11 -9.19 -2.18
N VAL A 244 -14.87 -9.17 -1.70
CA VAL A 244 -14.07 -10.36 -1.41
C VAL A 244 -13.57 -10.29 0.01
N LEU A 245 -13.95 -11.27 0.86
CA LEU A 245 -13.49 -11.37 2.24
C LEU A 245 -12.12 -12.04 2.30
N CYS A 246 -11.17 -11.37 2.93
CA CYS A 246 -9.86 -11.90 3.28
C CYS A 246 -9.84 -12.27 4.77
N HIS A 247 -9.32 -13.45 5.07
CA HIS A 247 -9.26 -13.98 6.43
C HIS A 247 -7.95 -14.73 6.66
N GLU A 248 -7.38 -14.56 7.86
CA GLU A 248 -6.21 -15.31 8.32
C GLU A 248 -6.67 -16.39 9.33
N PRO A 249 -6.77 -17.66 8.91
CA PRO A 249 -7.44 -18.69 9.71
C PRO A 249 -6.68 -19.12 10.97
N THR A 250 -5.39 -18.82 11.06
CA THR A 250 -4.57 -19.14 12.24
C THR A 250 -4.65 -18.09 13.33
N ARG A 251 -5.25 -16.93 13.03
CA ARG A 251 -5.37 -15.82 13.97
C ARG A 251 -6.64 -15.89 14.78
N THR A 252 -6.55 -15.74 16.10
CA THR A 252 -7.67 -15.80 17.04
C THR A 252 -8.12 -14.43 17.56
N HIS A 253 -7.26 -13.43 17.49
CA HIS A 253 -7.50 -12.07 18.00
C HIS A 253 -7.05 -11.02 17.01
N MET A 254 -7.52 -9.78 17.15
CA MET A 254 -7.13 -8.69 16.29
C MET A 254 -5.66 -8.33 16.46
N ARG A 255 -5.04 -7.97 15.36
CA ARG A 255 -3.61 -7.66 15.33
C ARG A 255 -3.27 -6.49 16.27
N GLY A 256 -2.38 -6.78 17.24
CA GLY A 256 -1.98 -5.80 18.25
C GLY A 256 -2.97 -5.60 19.39
N LEU A 257 -4.06 -6.35 19.42
CA LEU A 257 -5.13 -6.28 20.41
C LEU A 257 -5.48 -7.69 20.92
N PRO A 258 -4.66 -8.28 21.80
CA PRO A 258 -4.82 -9.69 22.23
C PRO A 258 -6.15 -9.95 22.95
N GLU A 259 -6.77 -8.92 23.54
CA GLU A 259 -8.06 -9.02 24.23
C GLU A 259 -9.27 -8.86 23.30
N VAL A 260 -9.06 -8.58 22.01
CA VAL A 260 -10.14 -8.38 21.05
C VAL A 260 -10.19 -9.55 20.07
N SER A 261 -11.20 -10.41 20.22
CA SER A 261 -11.43 -11.55 19.33
C SER A 261 -11.73 -11.11 17.89
N LEU A 262 -11.40 -11.96 16.92
CA LEU A 262 -11.85 -11.76 15.54
C LEU A 262 -13.36 -11.99 15.43
N PRO A 263 -14.05 -11.28 14.51
CA PRO A 263 -15.43 -11.57 14.19
C PRO A 263 -15.59 -12.95 13.54
N GLY A 264 -16.76 -13.54 13.66
CA GLY A 264 -17.15 -14.70 12.85
C GLY A 264 -17.17 -14.35 11.37
N ILE A 265 -16.84 -15.32 10.51
CA ILE A 265 -16.78 -15.09 9.05
C ILE A 265 -18.13 -14.60 8.51
N LEU A 266 -19.25 -15.26 8.89
CA LEU A 266 -20.59 -14.86 8.45
C LEU A 266 -20.97 -13.47 8.98
N GLU A 267 -20.66 -13.17 10.24
CA GLU A 267 -20.88 -11.85 10.83
C GLU A 267 -20.10 -10.75 10.07
N CYS A 268 -18.85 -11.07 9.68
CA CYS A 268 -18.04 -10.15 8.90
C CYS A 268 -18.60 -9.94 7.48
N ILE A 269 -19.10 -10.98 6.82
CA ILE A 269 -19.79 -10.92 5.53
C ILE A 269 -21.02 -10.02 5.64
N ASP A 270 -21.91 -10.32 6.57
CA ASP A 270 -23.17 -9.59 6.75
C ASP A 270 -22.93 -8.10 7.05
N SER A 271 -21.97 -7.80 7.92
CA SER A 271 -21.64 -6.41 8.28
C SER A 271 -21.10 -5.61 7.09
N ASN A 272 -20.22 -6.21 6.28
CA ASN A 272 -19.69 -5.54 5.09
C ASN A 272 -20.76 -5.39 3.99
N LEU A 273 -21.64 -6.39 3.79
CA LEU A 273 -22.77 -6.27 2.88
C LEU A 273 -23.72 -5.16 3.32
N ASN A 274 -24.12 -5.14 4.59
CA ASN A 274 -25.01 -4.12 5.13
C ASN A 274 -24.41 -2.71 4.93
N ALA A 275 -23.13 -2.52 5.22
CA ALA A 275 -22.46 -1.24 5.01
C ALA A 275 -22.42 -0.83 3.52
N ALA A 276 -22.14 -1.78 2.62
CA ALA A 276 -22.06 -1.52 1.18
C ALA A 276 -23.45 -1.28 0.56
N GLN A 277 -24.49 -1.94 1.04
CA GLN A 277 -25.87 -1.77 0.57
C GLN A 277 -26.43 -0.37 0.83
N LEU A 278 -25.88 0.38 1.79
CA LEU A 278 -26.26 1.78 2.01
C LEU A 278 -25.94 2.68 0.80
N VAL A 279 -24.94 2.30 0.01
CA VAL A 279 -24.46 3.09 -1.15
C VAL A 279 -24.62 2.34 -2.49
N ASN A 280 -24.78 1.03 -2.47
CA ASN A 280 -25.07 0.21 -3.64
C ASN A 280 -25.91 -1.02 -3.27
N SER A 281 -27.22 -0.95 -3.48
CA SER A 281 -28.15 -2.04 -3.14
C SER A 281 -27.95 -3.34 -3.94
N ARG A 282 -27.11 -3.33 -4.98
CA ARG A 282 -26.84 -4.49 -5.86
C ARG A 282 -25.53 -5.19 -5.55
N VAL A 283 -24.84 -4.77 -4.48
CA VAL A 283 -23.57 -5.39 -4.10
C VAL A 283 -23.71 -6.89 -3.85
N LYS A 284 -22.70 -7.64 -4.25
CA LYS A 284 -22.60 -9.09 -4.06
C LYS A 284 -21.34 -9.44 -3.24
N PHE A 285 -21.38 -10.62 -2.65
CA PHE A 285 -20.22 -11.22 -2.00
C PHE A 285 -19.71 -12.40 -2.80
#